data_367ab24053a6dda6f7344d03676e9ae2
#
_entry.id   367ab24053a6dda6f7344d03676e9ae2
#
_cell.length_a   1.000
_cell.length_b   1.000
_cell.length_c   1.000
_cell.angle_alpha   90.00
_cell.angle_beta   90.00
_cell.angle_gamma   90.00
#
_symmetry.space_group_name_H-M   'P 1'
#
loop_
_entity.id
_entity.type
_entity.pdbx_description
1 polymer ?
#
loop_
_entity_poly.entity_id
_entity_poly.type
_entity_poly.pdbx_seq_one_letter_code
_entity_poly.pdbx_strand_id
1 'polypeptide(L)'
;MTDERLIKSADRVKDVGEVFTPKRIVDLMLDQPEISAKVNDLTATFLEPSAGEGAFLTELLTRKMQVALEGSTSVDNYEDRILLGLSSLYGIELMEDNYRMLRHNLYQTFAVNYLRGLKAKGQPEHGKPKVLKSAKTIIFANMVQGNTLT
;
A
#
# COMPACT_ATOMS: atom_id res chain seq x y z
N MET A 1 -3.14 18.96 0.32
CA MET A 1 -2.93 18.55 1.74
C MET A 1 -2.50 19.74 2.54
N THR A 2 -3.11 19.97 3.67
CA THR A 2 -2.74 21.04 4.59
C THR A 2 -1.65 20.59 5.56
N ASP A 3 -0.93 21.55 6.17
CA ASP A 3 0.12 21.25 7.15
C ASP A 3 -0.41 20.50 8.37
N GLU A 4 -1.69 20.66 8.69
CA GLU A 4 -2.35 19.95 9.78
C GLU A 4 -2.31 18.44 9.64
N ARG A 5 -2.19 17.93 8.42
CA ARG A 5 -2.11 16.49 8.17
C ARG A 5 -0.71 15.90 8.36
N LEU A 6 0.31 16.75 8.47
CA LEU A 6 1.67 16.30 8.76
C LEU A 6 1.83 15.88 10.22
N ILE A 7 1.07 16.53 11.11
CA ILE A 7 1.09 16.27 12.54
C ILE A 7 -0.36 16.08 12.98
N LYS A 8 -0.71 14.89 13.42
CA LYS A 8 -2.08 14.57 13.78
C LYS A 8 -2.52 15.24 15.06
N SER A 9 -1.64 15.26 16.06
CA SER A 9 -1.79 16.07 17.26
C SER A 9 -0.42 16.28 17.90
N ALA A 10 -0.26 17.41 18.60
CA ALA A 10 0.98 17.72 19.29
C ALA A 10 1.30 16.66 20.35
N ASP A 11 0.29 16.23 21.08
CA ASP A 11 0.47 15.24 22.15
C ASP A 11 0.88 13.88 21.59
N ARG A 12 0.27 13.45 20.48
CA ARG A 12 0.62 12.17 19.84
C ARG A 12 2.03 12.21 19.26
N VAL A 13 2.46 13.32 18.67
CA VAL A 13 3.82 13.49 18.17
C VAL A 13 4.81 13.40 19.32
N LYS A 14 4.52 14.07 20.44
CA LYS A 14 5.36 14.05 21.62
C LYS A 14 5.46 12.66 22.24
N ASP A 15 4.35 11.95 22.35
CA ASP A 15 4.27 10.67 23.05
C ASP A 15 4.74 9.49 22.19
N VAL A 16 4.44 9.50 20.89
CA VAL A 16 4.69 8.36 19.99
C VAL A 16 5.50 8.71 18.75
N GLY A 17 5.85 9.98 18.55
CA GLY A 17 6.60 10.43 17.38
C GLY A 17 5.79 10.34 16.08
N GLU A 18 4.48 10.50 16.15
CA GLU A 18 3.61 10.35 15.01
C GLU A 18 3.65 11.58 14.09
N VAL A 19 4.15 11.37 12.87
CA VAL A 19 4.21 12.38 11.81
C VAL A 19 3.80 11.74 10.50
N PHE A 20 2.90 12.40 9.76
CA PHE A 20 2.49 11.93 8.44
C PHE A 20 3.51 12.34 7.38
N THR A 21 3.90 11.38 6.52
CA THR A 21 4.86 11.64 5.44
C THR A 21 4.16 12.24 4.24
N PRO A 22 4.55 13.46 3.78
CA PRO A 22 3.96 14.06 2.58
C PRO A 22 4.24 13.22 1.33
N LYS A 23 3.31 13.27 0.37
CA LYS A 23 3.43 12.50 -0.88
C LYS A 23 4.75 12.76 -1.60
N ARG A 24 5.20 14.01 -1.68
CA ARG A 24 6.47 14.36 -2.36
C ARG A 24 7.67 13.66 -1.73
N ILE A 25 7.67 13.47 -0.41
CA ILE A 25 8.75 12.78 0.30
C ILE A 25 8.67 11.28 0.01
N VAL A 26 7.46 10.72 0.00
CA VAL A 26 7.24 9.32 -0.37
C VAL A 26 7.77 9.08 -1.79
N ASP A 27 7.41 9.95 -2.74
CA ASP A 27 7.86 9.83 -4.12
C ASP A 27 9.38 9.91 -4.22
N LEU A 28 10.02 10.84 -3.50
CA LEU A 28 11.48 10.93 -3.47
C LEU A 28 12.13 9.66 -2.93
N MET A 29 11.55 9.08 -1.88
CA MET A 29 12.06 7.83 -1.29
C MET A 29 11.94 6.67 -2.30
N LEU A 30 10.80 6.56 -2.95
CA LEU A 30 10.54 5.47 -3.90
C LEU A 30 11.32 5.63 -5.21
N ASP A 31 11.73 6.86 -5.56
CA ASP A 31 12.52 7.12 -6.76
C ASP A 31 14.01 6.86 -6.57
N GLN A 32 14.48 6.58 -5.36
CA GLN A 32 15.86 6.20 -5.13
C GLN A 32 16.17 4.91 -5.91
N PRO A 33 17.31 4.83 -6.64
CA PRO A 33 17.58 3.68 -7.51
C PRO A 33 17.48 2.32 -6.83
N GLU A 34 17.97 2.20 -5.60
CA GLU A 34 17.95 0.95 -4.84
C GLU A 34 16.51 0.53 -4.51
N ILE A 35 15.68 1.50 -4.14
CA ILE A 35 14.27 1.25 -3.78
C ILE A 35 13.46 1.01 -5.05
N SER A 36 13.69 1.81 -6.09
CA SER A 36 13.00 1.65 -7.37
C SER A 36 13.21 0.26 -7.96
N ALA A 37 14.42 -0.30 -7.86
CA ALA A 37 14.68 -1.66 -8.30
C ALA A 37 13.81 -2.69 -7.59
N LYS A 38 13.58 -2.50 -6.28
CA LYS A 38 12.70 -3.38 -5.49
C LYS A 38 11.23 -3.15 -5.81
N VAL A 39 10.83 -1.93 -6.11
CA VAL A 39 9.46 -1.63 -6.53
C VAL A 39 9.12 -2.39 -7.81
N ASN A 40 10.07 -2.49 -8.73
CA ASN A 40 9.90 -3.19 -9.99
C ASN A 40 9.92 -4.72 -9.86
N ASP A 41 10.28 -5.24 -8.69
CA ASP A 41 10.25 -6.66 -8.36
C ASP A 41 9.02 -6.93 -7.47
N LEU A 42 8.02 -7.62 -8.01
CA LEU A 42 6.78 -7.90 -7.29
C LEU A 42 7.00 -8.77 -6.06
N THR A 43 8.07 -9.54 -6.02
CA THR A 43 8.38 -10.43 -4.89
C THR A 43 9.24 -9.76 -3.81
N ALA A 44 9.82 -8.60 -4.10
CA ALA A 44 10.66 -7.90 -3.13
C ALA A 44 9.79 -7.37 -1.97
N THR A 45 10.12 -7.79 -0.76
CA THR A 45 9.35 -7.46 0.43
C THR A 45 9.72 -6.09 0.98
N PHE A 46 8.69 -5.39 1.49
CA PHE A 46 8.85 -4.13 2.22
C PHE A 46 8.18 -4.24 3.57
N LEU A 47 8.86 -3.80 4.60
CA LEU A 47 8.28 -3.66 5.93
C LEU A 47 8.35 -2.19 6.34
N GLU A 48 7.19 -1.61 6.63
CA GLU A 48 7.10 -0.26 7.19
C GLU A 48 6.80 -0.38 8.69
N PRO A 49 7.78 -0.11 9.55
CA PRO A 49 7.59 -0.32 11.00
C PRO A 49 6.77 0.78 11.68
N SER A 50 6.50 1.87 11.00
CA SER A 50 5.66 2.98 11.49
C SER A 50 4.73 3.40 10.37
N ALA A 51 3.80 2.54 10.01
CA ALA A 51 3.03 2.65 8.76
C ALA A 51 2.05 3.84 8.73
N GLY A 52 1.64 4.35 9.90
CA GLY A 52 0.67 5.44 9.98
C GLY A 52 -0.64 5.06 9.29
N GLU A 53 -1.18 5.96 8.49
CA GLU A 53 -2.37 5.70 7.68
C GLU A 53 -2.03 5.09 6.31
N GLY A 54 -0.76 4.82 6.04
CA GLY A 54 -0.33 4.11 4.86
C GLY A 54 0.15 4.95 3.68
N ALA A 55 0.58 6.20 3.91
CA ALA A 55 1.03 7.07 2.82
C ALA A 55 2.15 6.43 1.98
N PHE A 56 3.14 5.83 2.62
CA PHE A 56 4.23 5.14 1.94
C PHE A 56 3.74 3.86 1.27
N LEU A 57 3.01 3.02 2.01
CA LEU A 57 2.58 1.72 1.52
C LEU A 57 1.55 1.81 0.39
N THR A 58 0.64 2.79 0.42
CA THR A 58 -0.35 2.96 -0.65
C THR A 58 0.31 3.41 -1.95
N GLU A 59 1.30 4.30 -1.89
CA GLU A 59 2.03 4.71 -3.08
C GLU A 59 2.89 3.57 -3.62
N LEU A 60 3.54 2.83 -2.74
CA LEU A 60 4.32 1.65 -3.10
C LEU A 60 3.43 0.60 -3.77
N LEU A 61 2.24 0.36 -3.22
CA LEU A 61 1.27 -0.57 -3.81
C LEU A 61 0.86 -0.11 -5.21
N THR A 62 0.55 1.18 -5.36
CA THR A 62 0.17 1.75 -6.66
C THR A 62 1.25 1.50 -7.70
N ARG A 63 2.52 1.72 -7.36
CA ARG A 63 3.64 1.49 -8.27
C ARG A 63 3.82 0.02 -8.60
N LYS A 64 3.72 -0.87 -7.61
CA LYS A 64 3.81 -2.32 -7.86
C LYS A 64 2.65 -2.81 -8.73
N MET A 65 1.45 -2.29 -8.54
CA MET A 65 0.31 -2.67 -9.36
C MET A 65 0.47 -2.20 -10.81
N GLN A 66 1.11 -1.06 -11.04
CA GLN A 66 1.44 -0.59 -12.39
C GLN A 66 2.47 -1.53 -13.04
N VAL A 67 3.49 -1.94 -12.31
CA VAL A 67 4.47 -2.93 -12.77
C VAL A 67 3.78 -4.25 -13.13
N ALA A 68 2.84 -4.68 -12.28
CA ALA A 68 2.06 -5.89 -12.51
C ALA A 68 1.24 -5.80 -13.80
N LEU A 69 0.61 -4.66 -14.03
CA LEU A 69 -0.20 -4.42 -15.22
C LEU A 69 0.68 -4.47 -16.50
N GLU A 70 1.79 -3.75 -16.49
CA GLU A 70 2.68 -3.65 -17.65
C GLU A 70 3.30 -5.00 -18.04
N GLY A 71 3.59 -5.84 -17.06
CA GLY A 71 4.18 -7.15 -17.30
C GLY A 71 3.19 -8.29 -17.47
N SER A 72 1.87 -8.02 -17.41
CA SER A 72 0.88 -9.08 -17.46
C SER A 72 0.60 -9.55 -18.89
N THR A 73 0.37 -10.87 -19.03
CA THR A 73 0.12 -11.53 -20.32
C THR A 73 -1.35 -11.85 -20.56
N SER A 74 -2.18 -11.77 -19.52
CA SER A 74 -3.62 -12.05 -19.57
C SER A 74 -4.30 -11.37 -18.39
N VAL A 75 -5.63 -11.40 -18.34
CA VAL A 75 -6.40 -10.90 -17.20
C VAL A 75 -6.08 -11.74 -15.95
N ASP A 76 -6.09 -13.07 -16.08
CA ASP A 76 -5.78 -13.94 -14.94
C ASP A 76 -4.37 -13.72 -14.44
N ASN A 77 -3.39 -13.59 -15.32
CA ASN A 77 -2.02 -13.29 -14.96
C ASN A 77 -1.92 -11.92 -14.25
N TYR A 78 -2.62 -10.91 -14.75
CA TYR A 78 -2.68 -9.60 -14.12
C TYR A 78 -3.20 -9.71 -12.68
N GLU A 79 -4.30 -10.43 -12.49
CA GLU A 79 -4.92 -10.60 -11.17
C GLU A 79 -3.97 -11.30 -10.19
N ASP A 80 -3.28 -12.34 -10.65
CA ASP A 80 -2.28 -13.02 -9.82
C ASP A 80 -1.11 -12.10 -9.47
N ARG A 81 -0.64 -11.31 -10.42
CA ARG A 81 0.50 -10.42 -10.23
C ARG A 81 0.21 -9.28 -9.27
N ILE A 82 -0.99 -8.69 -9.31
CA ILE A 82 -1.36 -7.62 -8.36
C ILE A 82 -1.49 -8.16 -6.94
N LEU A 83 -1.99 -9.37 -6.78
CA LEU A 83 -2.05 -10.03 -5.47
C LEU A 83 -0.65 -10.36 -4.96
N LEU A 84 0.24 -10.79 -5.83
CA LEU A 84 1.64 -11.04 -5.47
C LEU A 84 2.32 -9.76 -4.98
N GLY A 85 2.15 -8.66 -5.70
CA GLY A 85 2.68 -7.36 -5.29
C GLY A 85 2.16 -6.92 -3.94
N LEU A 86 0.85 -7.05 -3.71
CA LEU A 86 0.25 -6.72 -2.42
C LEU A 86 0.82 -7.60 -1.30
N SER A 87 1.00 -8.90 -1.56
CA SER A 87 1.47 -9.85 -0.55
C SER A 87 2.91 -9.58 -0.10
N SER A 88 3.66 -8.78 -0.85
CA SER A 88 5.03 -8.41 -0.50
C SER A 88 5.12 -7.23 0.49
N LEU A 89 4.00 -6.62 0.83
CA LEU A 89 3.95 -5.42 1.67
C LEU A 89 3.52 -5.75 3.09
N TYR A 90 4.30 -5.28 4.05
CA TYR A 90 4.06 -5.48 5.49
C TYR A 90 4.11 -4.13 6.20
N GLY A 91 3.24 -3.94 7.17
CA GLY A 91 3.21 -2.72 7.95
C GLY A 91 2.87 -2.97 9.41
N ILE A 92 3.43 -2.16 10.27
CA ILE A 92 3.15 -2.18 11.70
C ILE A 92 2.74 -0.77 12.10
N GLU A 93 1.66 -0.65 12.86
CA GLU A 93 1.18 0.64 13.34
C GLU A 93 0.71 0.52 14.79
N LEU A 94 1.19 1.40 15.64
CA LEU A 94 0.90 1.41 17.06
C LEU A 94 -0.53 1.85 17.38
N MET A 95 -1.00 2.92 16.72
CA MET A 95 -2.27 3.55 17.04
C MET A 95 -3.43 2.87 16.32
N GLU A 96 -4.46 2.49 17.07
CA GLU A 96 -5.58 1.72 16.55
C GLU A 96 -6.32 2.44 15.42
N ASP A 97 -6.56 3.75 15.56
CA ASP A 97 -7.25 4.54 14.54
C ASP A 97 -6.44 4.60 13.23
N ASN A 98 -5.13 4.80 13.32
CA ASN A 98 -4.24 4.77 12.16
C ASN A 98 -4.17 3.39 11.54
N TYR A 99 -4.17 2.34 12.36
CA TYR A 99 -4.16 0.96 11.88
C TYR A 99 -5.41 0.64 11.06
N ARG A 100 -6.58 1.08 11.53
CA ARG A 100 -7.83 0.91 10.77
C ARG A 100 -7.79 1.66 9.45
N MET A 101 -7.29 2.90 9.46
CA MET A 101 -7.15 3.69 8.24
C MET A 101 -6.13 3.09 7.30
N LEU A 102 -5.03 2.54 7.82
CA LEU A 102 -4.02 1.85 7.03
C LEU A 102 -4.66 0.71 6.21
N ARG A 103 -5.43 -0.15 6.85
CA ARG A 103 -6.10 -1.26 6.18
C ARG A 103 -7.12 -0.75 5.14
N HIS A 104 -7.92 0.23 5.52
CA HIS A 104 -8.91 0.83 4.64
C HIS A 104 -8.25 1.44 3.41
N ASN A 105 -7.20 2.23 3.61
CA ASN A 105 -6.51 2.92 2.52
C ASN A 105 -5.82 1.94 1.57
N LEU A 106 -5.23 0.89 2.09
CA LEU A 106 -4.63 -0.16 1.25
C LEU A 106 -5.68 -0.89 0.42
N TYR A 107 -6.81 -1.24 1.03
CA TYR A 107 -7.89 -1.90 0.30
C TYR A 107 -8.46 -1.01 -0.80
N GLN A 108 -8.73 0.26 -0.49
CA GLN A 108 -9.23 1.23 -1.48
C GLN A 108 -8.23 1.41 -2.62
N THR A 109 -6.94 1.55 -2.29
CA THR A 109 -5.88 1.69 -3.30
C THR A 109 -5.84 0.46 -4.21
N PHE A 110 -5.91 -0.73 -3.62
CA PHE A 110 -5.94 -1.97 -4.40
C PHE A 110 -7.16 -2.01 -5.32
N ALA A 111 -8.34 -1.77 -4.78
CA ALA A 111 -9.59 -1.85 -5.55
C ALA A 111 -9.59 -0.86 -6.73
N VAL A 112 -9.24 0.40 -6.47
CA VAL A 112 -9.20 1.43 -7.51
C VAL A 112 -8.20 1.07 -8.61
N ASN A 113 -6.99 0.65 -8.25
CA ASN A 113 -5.97 0.29 -9.24
C ASN A 113 -6.31 -0.99 -9.99
N TYR A 114 -6.90 -1.96 -9.32
CA TYR A 114 -7.37 -3.19 -9.96
C TYR A 114 -8.37 -2.90 -11.08
N LEU A 115 -9.41 -2.13 -10.76
CA LEU A 115 -10.45 -1.78 -11.73
C LEU A 115 -9.90 -0.94 -12.88
N ARG A 116 -8.99 -0.01 -12.58
CA ARG A 116 -8.33 0.80 -13.59
C ARG A 116 -7.51 -0.06 -14.55
N GLY A 117 -6.82 -1.06 -14.03
CA GLY A 117 -6.05 -2.01 -14.83
C GLY A 117 -6.94 -2.89 -15.71
N LEU A 118 -8.10 -3.31 -15.20
CA LEU A 118 -9.08 -4.06 -16.00
C LEU A 118 -9.56 -3.21 -17.18
N LYS A 119 -9.86 -1.94 -16.94
CA LYS A 119 -10.25 -1.02 -18.01
C LYS A 119 -9.16 -0.89 -19.07
N ALA A 120 -7.90 -0.78 -18.65
CA ALA A 120 -6.76 -0.71 -19.56
C ALA A 120 -6.64 -1.96 -20.43
N LYS A 121 -7.14 -3.10 -19.97
CA LYS A 121 -7.18 -4.38 -20.71
C LYS A 121 -8.49 -4.59 -21.47
N GLY A 122 -9.34 -3.57 -21.55
CA GLY A 122 -10.62 -3.67 -22.25
C GLY A 122 -11.68 -4.50 -21.51
N GLN A 123 -11.54 -4.69 -20.22
CA GLN A 123 -12.45 -5.47 -19.40
C GLN A 123 -13.45 -4.59 -18.66
N PRO A 124 -14.62 -5.14 -18.27
CA PRO A 124 -15.55 -4.40 -17.40
C PRO A 124 -14.90 -4.00 -16.07
N GLU A 125 -15.25 -2.82 -15.57
CA GLU A 125 -14.63 -2.22 -14.37
C GLU A 125 -15.34 -2.67 -13.08
N HIS A 126 -15.61 -3.94 -12.90
CA HIS A 126 -16.19 -4.43 -11.64
C HIS A 126 -15.37 -5.53 -10.97
N GLY A 127 -14.46 -6.15 -11.70
CA GLY A 127 -13.55 -7.15 -11.15
C GLY A 127 -14.24 -8.42 -10.65
N LYS A 128 -13.43 -9.31 -10.11
CA LYS A 128 -13.91 -10.56 -9.51
C LYS A 128 -13.99 -10.40 -8.00
N PRO A 129 -15.12 -10.71 -7.35
CA PRO A 129 -15.23 -10.70 -5.89
C PRO A 129 -14.15 -11.51 -5.19
N LYS A 130 -13.75 -12.63 -5.79
CA LYS A 130 -12.68 -13.49 -5.29
C LYS A 130 -11.33 -12.76 -5.15
N VAL A 131 -10.99 -11.93 -6.13
CA VAL A 131 -9.74 -11.16 -6.11
C VAL A 131 -9.77 -10.12 -4.99
N LEU A 132 -10.86 -9.38 -4.87
CA LEU A 132 -11.04 -8.37 -3.83
C LEU A 132 -11.04 -9.00 -2.43
N LYS A 133 -11.64 -10.16 -2.28
CA LYS A 133 -11.64 -10.91 -1.01
C LYS A 133 -10.23 -11.38 -0.66
N SER A 134 -9.48 -11.88 -1.62
CA SER A 134 -8.09 -12.29 -1.42
C SER A 134 -7.23 -11.11 -0.99
N ALA A 135 -7.40 -9.95 -1.63
CA ALA A 135 -6.68 -8.73 -1.25
C ALA A 135 -6.97 -8.34 0.18
N LYS A 136 -8.22 -8.38 0.61
CA LYS A 136 -8.61 -8.07 1.98
C LYS A 136 -7.95 -9.03 2.99
N THR A 137 -7.94 -10.32 2.68
CA THR A 137 -7.29 -11.33 3.51
C THR A 137 -5.79 -11.05 3.66
N ILE A 138 -5.11 -10.72 2.56
CA ILE A 138 -3.68 -10.41 2.58
C ILE A 138 -3.41 -9.17 3.44
N ILE A 139 -4.20 -8.12 3.27
CA ILE A 139 -4.04 -6.88 4.04
C ILE A 139 -4.18 -7.16 5.53
N PHE A 140 -5.20 -7.92 5.94
CA PHE A 140 -5.40 -8.27 7.34
C PHE A 140 -4.29 -9.15 7.90
N ALA A 141 -3.67 -9.98 7.06
CA ALA A 141 -2.56 -10.82 7.48
C ALA A 141 -1.24 -10.04 7.61
N ASN A 142 -1.01 -9.07 6.73
CA ASN A 142 0.29 -8.40 6.60
C ASN A 142 0.38 -7.07 7.35
N MET A 143 -0.76 -6.47 7.70
CA MET A 143 -0.79 -5.24 8.49
C MET A 143 -1.12 -5.58 9.94
N VAL A 144 -0.25 -5.18 10.85
CA VAL A 144 -0.32 -5.56 12.26
C VAL A 144 -0.36 -4.32 13.14
N GLN A 145 -1.23 -4.33 14.14
CA GLN A 145 -1.21 -3.32 15.20
C GLN A 145 -0.24 -3.78 16.28
N GLY A 146 0.75 -2.93 16.59
CA GLY A 146 1.73 -3.26 17.60
C GLY A 146 2.77 -2.17 17.77
N ASN A 147 3.66 -2.41 18.74
CA ASN A 147 4.75 -1.48 19.04
C ASN A 147 6.07 -2.11 18.61
N THR A 148 6.74 -1.48 17.62
CA THR A 148 8.02 -1.96 17.09
C THR A 148 9.18 -1.82 18.08
N LEU A 149 8.99 -1.06 19.17
CA LEU A 149 10.02 -0.83 20.17
C LEU A 149 9.99 -1.86 21.32
N THR A 150 9.04 -2.77 21.30
CA THR A 150 8.89 -3.81 22.36
C THR A 150 9.19 -5.20 21.87
#